data_56f87eefb7674b0263f9da7ed3e3829e
#
_entry.id   56f87eefb7674b0263f9da7ed3e3829e
#
_cell.length_a   1.000
_cell.length_b   1.000
_cell.length_c   1.000
_cell.angle_alpha   90.00
_cell.angle_beta   90.00
_cell.angle_gamma   90.00
#
_symmetry.space_group_name_H-M   'P 1'
#
loop_
_entity.id
_entity.type
_entity.pdbx_description
1 polymer ?
#
loop_
_entity_poly.entity_id
_entity_poly.type
_entity_poly.pdbx_seq_one_letter_code
_entity_poly.pdbx_strand_id
1 'polypeptide(L)'
;MNLRPALLVTLTGLGILASSAGLSATQAPAGQKKEQTGQKKAAPGASLSGCIDQQEGHYVLVDDRNLSPVADLEADGFETEGFAKHMGHKVTVRGASNSGTTRPVFKVRSIETISETCAPTPQSDKKKQQ
;
A
#
# COMPACT_ATOMS: atom_id res chain seq x y z
N MET A 1 20.80 33.82 -16.61
CA MET A 1 21.29 33.19 -17.83
C MET A 1 22.28 32.11 -17.42
N ASN A 2 21.84 30.85 -17.31
CA ASN A 2 22.73 29.73 -17.01
C ASN A 2 22.56 28.70 -18.12
N LEU A 3 23.53 28.70 -19.03
CA LEU A 3 23.68 27.71 -20.08
C LEU A 3 24.15 26.39 -19.46
N ARG A 4 23.43 25.31 -19.70
CA ARG A 4 23.88 23.96 -19.43
C ARG A 4 24.29 23.29 -20.75
N PRO A 5 25.51 22.74 -20.84
CA PRO A 5 25.95 22.04 -22.04
C PRO A 5 25.33 20.64 -22.13
N ALA A 6 24.88 20.30 -23.32
CA ALA A 6 24.44 18.98 -23.73
C ALA A 6 25.66 18.07 -23.86
N LEU A 7 25.59 16.91 -23.23
CA LEU A 7 26.57 15.83 -23.44
C LEU A 7 25.87 14.69 -24.19
N LEU A 8 26.17 14.63 -25.48
CA LEU A 8 25.83 13.55 -26.40
C LEU A 8 26.82 12.41 -26.16
N VAL A 9 26.34 11.28 -25.69
CA VAL A 9 27.11 10.03 -25.73
C VAL A 9 26.36 9.03 -26.56
N THR A 10 26.84 8.86 -27.77
CA THR A 10 26.50 7.76 -28.67
C THR A 10 27.36 6.56 -28.32
N LEU A 11 26.76 5.46 -27.92
CA LEU A 11 27.46 4.16 -27.90
C LEU A 11 26.71 3.16 -28.77
N THR A 12 27.30 2.91 -29.91
CA THR A 12 27.02 1.81 -30.84
C THR A 12 27.60 0.53 -30.26
N GLY A 13 26.80 -0.45 -29.97
CA GLY A 13 27.23 -1.80 -29.56
C GLY A 13 26.52 -2.86 -30.37
N LEU A 14 27.23 -3.39 -31.34
CA LEU A 14 26.89 -4.51 -32.21
C LEU A 14 27.21 -5.83 -31.50
N GLY A 15 26.32 -6.84 -31.60
CA GLY A 15 26.81 -8.21 -31.47
C GLY A 15 26.00 -9.12 -30.57
N ILE A 16 25.51 -10.12 -31.18
CA ILE A 16 25.62 -11.58 -31.10
C ILE A 16 24.32 -12.29 -30.77
N LEU A 17 23.84 -12.96 -31.83
CA LEU A 17 22.91 -14.10 -31.83
C LEU A 17 23.51 -15.28 -31.05
N ALA A 18 22.77 -15.83 -30.12
CA ALA A 18 22.96 -17.21 -29.68
C ALA A 18 21.58 -17.84 -29.42
N SER A 19 21.18 -18.66 -30.36
CA SER A 19 20.10 -19.62 -30.23
C SER A 19 20.51 -20.72 -29.26
N SER A 20 19.70 -20.98 -28.27
CA SER A 20 19.75 -22.22 -27.49
C SER A 20 18.34 -22.68 -27.23
N ALA A 21 17.91 -23.68 -27.99
CA ALA A 21 16.79 -24.52 -27.68
C ALA A 21 17.15 -25.40 -26.47
N GLY A 22 16.36 -25.31 -25.41
CA GLY A 22 16.45 -26.18 -24.25
C GLY A 22 15.06 -26.58 -23.81
N LEU A 23 14.71 -27.83 -24.10
CA LEU A 23 13.50 -28.51 -23.63
C LEU A 23 13.54 -28.72 -22.11
N SER A 24 12.33 -28.77 -21.55
CA SER A 24 11.91 -29.54 -20.38
C SER A 24 12.18 -28.91 -19.01
N ALA A 25 11.10 -28.61 -18.31
CA ALA A 25 10.71 -29.34 -17.11
C ALA A 25 9.54 -28.61 -16.44
N THR A 26 8.42 -29.25 -16.50
CA THR A 26 7.30 -29.10 -15.58
C THR A 26 7.83 -29.25 -14.15
N GLN A 27 7.93 -28.17 -13.41
CA GLN A 27 7.97 -28.22 -11.96
C GLN A 27 7.12 -27.07 -11.42
N ALA A 28 5.98 -27.45 -10.89
CA ALA A 28 5.22 -26.62 -10.00
C ALA A 28 6.00 -26.48 -8.67
N PRO A 29 6.37 -25.30 -8.24
CA PRO A 29 6.83 -25.11 -6.87
C PRO A 29 5.64 -24.71 -6.01
N ALA A 30 5.39 -25.56 -5.06
CA ALA A 30 4.62 -25.29 -3.87
C ALA A 30 5.04 -23.97 -3.20
N GLY A 31 4.00 -23.25 -2.71
CA GLY A 31 4.02 -22.19 -1.76
C GLY A 31 5.35 -21.66 -1.23
N GLN A 32 5.75 -20.51 -1.73
CA GLN A 32 6.58 -19.62 -0.95
C GLN A 32 5.79 -18.36 -0.64
N LYS A 33 5.34 -18.30 0.60
CA LYS A 33 4.84 -17.10 1.28
C LYS A 33 6.00 -16.12 1.35
N LYS A 34 6.16 -15.32 0.32
CA LYS A 34 7.06 -14.17 0.35
C LYS A 34 6.35 -13.03 1.06
N GLU A 35 6.77 -12.83 2.28
CA GLU A 35 6.63 -11.57 2.98
C GLU A 35 7.35 -10.51 2.17
N GLN A 36 6.61 -9.80 1.33
CA GLN A 36 7.14 -8.66 0.58
C GLN A 36 6.86 -7.38 1.34
N THR A 37 7.80 -7.00 2.18
CA THR A 37 8.03 -5.61 2.55
C THR A 37 8.58 -4.90 1.30
N GLY A 38 7.70 -4.42 0.45
CA GLY A 38 8.07 -3.70 -0.76
C GLY A 38 6.94 -2.77 -1.13
N GLN A 39 7.25 -1.49 -1.23
CA GLN A 39 6.38 -0.44 -1.74
C GLN A 39 5.86 -0.84 -3.12
N LYS A 40 4.70 -1.48 -3.13
CA LYS A 40 4.03 -1.85 -4.36
C LYS A 40 3.19 -0.67 -4.79
N LYS A 41 3.56 -0.04 -5.90
CA LYS A 41 2.68 0.85 -6.68
C LYS A 41 1.31 0.17 -6.79
N ALA A 42 0.33 0.66 -6.03
CA ALA A 42 -0.93 -0.04 -5.89
C ALA A 42 -1.69 -0.03 -7.22
N ALA A 43 -2.01 -1.21 -7.68
CA ALA A 43 -2.92 -1.42 -8.80
C ALA A 43 -4.33 -0.88 -8.47
N PRO A 44 -5.12 -0.45 -9.48
CA PRO A 44 -6.53 -0.10 -9.27
C PRO A 44 -7.24 -1.29 -8.60
N GLY A 45 -7.84 -1.04 -7.42
CA GLY A 45 -8.47 -2.08 -6.61
C GLY A 45 -7.65 -2.52 -5.38
N ALA A 46 -6.63 -1.77 -4.98
CA ALA A 46 -5.92 -2.00 -3.73
C ALA A 46 -6.85 -1.80 -2.52
N SER A 47 -6.59 -2.55 -1.45
CA SER A 47 -7.26 -2.38 -0.16
C SER A 47 -6.23 -2.24 0.95
N LEU A 48 -6.53 -1.36 1.91
CA LEU A 48 -5.76 -1.17 3.14
C LEU A 48 -6.71 -1.31 4.32
N SER A 49 -6.21 -1.90 5.40
CA SER A 49 -6.95 -1.99 6.65
C SER A 49 -6.18 -1.26 7.75
N GLY A 50 -6.92 -0.54 8.58
CA GLY A 50 -6.38 0.25 9.67
C GLY A 50 -7.49 1.05 10.33
N CYS A 51 -7.12 2.08 11.06
CA CYS A 51 -8.06 2.96 11.71
C CYS A 51 -8.05 4.34 11.07
N ILE A 52 -9.20 4.98 10.98
CA ILE A 52 -9.27 6.36 10.49
C ILE A 52 -9.01 7.30 11.65
N ASP A 53 -8.05 8.19 11.44
CA ASP A 53 -7.68 9.27 12.35
C ASP A 53 -7.56 10.58 11.57
N GLN A 54 -7.41 11.69 12.28
CA GLN A 54 -7.19 13.00 11.69
C GLN A 54 -5.91 13.61 12.22
N GLN A 55 -4.99 13.95 11.33
CA GLN A 55 -3.72 14.59 11.66
C GLN A 55 -3.53 15.83 10.80
N GLU A 56 -3.20 16.96 11.42
CA GLU A 56 -2.94 18.23 10.73
C GLU A 56 -4.07 18.68 9.77
N GLY A 57 -5.32 18.32 10.10
CA GLY A 57 -6.48 18.66 9.28
C GLY A 57 -6.75 17.69 8.12
N HIS A 58 -5.97 16.63 7.97
CA HIS A 58 -6.13 15.59 6.95
C HIS A 58 -6.56 14.28 7.59
N TYR A 59 -7.37 13.51 6.86
CA TYR A 59 -7.70 12.15 7.28
C TYR A 59 -6.54 11.22 6.92
N VAL A 60 -6.19 10.37 7.86
CA VAL A 60 -5.11 9.40 7.73
C VAL A 60 -5.59 8.00 8.11
N LEU A 61 -5.04 7.00 7.44
CA LEU A 61 -5.14 5.62 7.89
C LEU A 61 -3.96 5.34 8.81
N VAL A 62 -4.22 4.89 10.02
CA VAL A 62 -3.21 4.49 10.98
C VAL A 62 -3.26 2.98 11.21
N ASP A 63 -2.11 2.39 11.51
CA ASP A 63 -2.01 0.99 11.89
C ASP A 63 -2.75 0.73 13.21
N ASP A 64 -3.52 -0.33 13.28
CA ASP A 64 -4.37 -0.65 14.44
C ASP A 64 -3.60 -1.14 15.68
N ARG A 65 -2.30 -1.39 15.56
CA ARG A 65 -1.47 -1.90 16.67
C ARG A 65 -0.68 -0.79 17.35
N ASN A 66 -0.11 0.11 16.58
CA ASN A 66 0.80 1.13 17.07
C ASN A 66 0.36 2.56 16.75
N LEU A 67 -0.78 2.72 16.05
CA LEU A 67 -1.34 4.01 15.61
C LEU A 67 -0.39 4.84 14.75
N SER A 68 0.58 4.18 14.11
CA SER A 68 1.47 4.86 13.16
C SER A 68 0.73 5.17 11.86
N PRO A 69 0.90 6.37 11.29
CA PRO A 69 0.28 6.73 10.03
C PRO A 69 0.81 5.86 8.89
N VAL A 70 -0.10 5.24 8.14
CA VAL A 70 0.20 4.35 7.01
C VAL A 70 0.00 5.07 5.69
N ALA A 71 -1.07 5.85 5.56
CA ALA A 71 -1.40 6.58 4.34
C ALA A 71 -2.26 7.80 4.65
N ASP A 72 -2.10 8.84 3.86
CA ASP A 72 -3.05 9.95 3.81
C ASP A 72 -4.26 9.52 2.98
N LEU A 73 -5.48 9.88 3.42
CA LEU A 73 -6.72 9.48 2.76
C LEU A 73 -7.32 10.63 1.97
N GLU A 74 -7.60 10.38 0.71
CA GLU A 74 -8.39 11.27 -0.16
C GLU A 74 -9.65 10.57 -0.61
N ALA A 75 -10.77 11.28 -0.60
CA ALA A 75 -12.03 10.76 -1.12
C ALA A 75 -12.05 10.75 -2.65
N ASP A 76 -12.47 9.65 -3.25
CA ASP A 76 -12.68 9.50 -4.69
C ASP A 76 -14.12 9.02 -4.94
N GLY A 77 -14.98 9.97 -5.29
CA GLY A 77 -16.40 9.72 -5.59
C GLY A 77 -17.37 9.95 -4.42
N PHE A 78 -16.89 10.46 -3.29
CA PHE A 78 -17.70 10.91 -2.15
C PHE A 78 -17.05 12.13 -1.47
N GLU A 79 -17.78 12.79 -0.59
CA GLU A 79 -17.28 13.97 0.12
C GLU A 79 -16.28 13.57 1.20
N THR A 80 -15.25 14.41 1.41
CA THR A 80 -14.20 14.18 2.41
C THR A 80 -14.75 14.02 3.82
N GLU A 81 -15.85 14.71 4.14
CA GLU A 81 -16.59 14.58 5.40
C GLU A 81 -17.15 13.18 5.65
N GLY A 82 -17.23 12.36 4.61
CA GLY A 82 -17.59 10.96 4.72
C GLY A 82 -16.67 10.17 5.65
N PHE A 83 -15.40 10.56 5.76
CA PHE A 83 -14.46 9.94 6.70
C PHE A 83 -14.81 10.21 8.17
N ALA A 84 -15.44 11.35 8.47
CA ALA A 84 -15.78 11.73 9.85
C ALA A 84 -16.65 10.68 10.57
N LYS A 85 -17.50 9.98 9.82
CA LYS A 85 -18.36 8.91 10.37
C LYS A 85 -17.57 7.69 10.82
N HIS A 86 -16.35 7.54 10.35
CA HIS A 86 -15.48 6.39 10.62
C HIS A 86 -14.28 6.75 11.50
N MET A 87 -14.28 7.95 12.08
CA MET A 87 -13.22 8.37 12.99
C MET A 87 -13.13 7.43 14.19
N GLY A 88 -11.93 6.96 14.49
CA GLY A 88 -11.68 6.00 15.56
C GLY A 88 -12.19 4.57 15.29
N HIS A 89 -12.71 4.30 14.10
CA HIS A 89 -13.15 2.97 13.69
C HIS A 89 -12.03 2.24 12.96
N LYS A 90 -11.98 0.92 13.16
CA LYS A 90 -11.18 0.04 12.31
C LYS A 90 -11.94 -0.25 11.03
N VAL A 91 -11.31 0.04 9.90
CA VAL A 91 -11.92 -0.05 8.58
C VAL A 91 -11.03 -0.77 7.59
N THR A 92 -11.62 -1.24 6.50
CA THR A 92 -10.95 -1.55 5.25
C THR A 92 -11.33 -0.49 4.22
N VAL A 93 -10.35 0.23 3.70
CA VAL A 93 -10.53 1.17 2.59
C VAL A 93 -10.13 0.50 1.29
N ARG A 94 -10.90 0.74 0.23
CA ARG A 94 -10.62 0.25 -1.13
C ARG A 94 -10.46 1.42 -2.07
N GLY A 95 -9.48 1.33 -2.96
CA GLY A 95 -9.20 2.42 -3.88
C GLY A 95 -7.88 2.26 -4.60
N ALA A 96 -7.18 3.37 -4.80
CA ALA A 96 -5.89 3.40 -5.47
C ALA A 96 -4.87 4.18 -4.63
N SER A 97 -3.64 3.71 -4.57
CA SER A 97 -2.54 4.42 -3.91
C SER A 97 -1.75 5.21 -4.93
N ASN A 98 -1.45 6.44 -4.60
CA ASN A 98 -0.45 7.23 -5.27
C ASN A 98 0.78 7.33 -4.38
N SER A 99 1.96 7.22 -4.98
CA SER A 99 3.20 7.43 -4.24
C SER A 99 3.32 8.91 -3.88
N GLY A 100 3.06 9.24 -2.62
CA GLY A 100 3.30 10.56 -2.07
C GLY A 100 4.79 10.77 -1.75
N THR A 101 5.15 11.97 -1.33
CA THR A 101 6.54 12.33 -1.02
C THR A 101 7.04 11.73 0.29
N THR A 102 6.25 11.74 1.34
CA THR A 102 6.62 11.25 2.68
C THR A 102 5.74 10.07 3.10
N ARG A 103 4.44 10.18 2.85
CA ARG A 103 3.46 9.12 3.04
C ARG A 103 2.73 8.89 1.72
N PRO A 104 2.35 7.64 1.39
CA PRO A 104 1.49 7.40 0.23
C PRO A 104 0.14 8.06 0.45
N VAL A 105 -0.42 8.61 -0.62
CA VAL A 105 -1.81 9.08 -0.65
C VAL A 105 -2.68 7.96 -1.19
N PHE A 106 -3.71 7.61 -0.46
CA PHE A 106 -4.66 6.58 -0.85
C PHE A 106 -6.01 7.21 -1.22
N LYS A 107 -6.36 7.12 -2.50
CA LYS A 107 -7.67 7.56 -3.03
C LYS A 107 -8.71 6.51 -2.74
N VAL A 108 -9.58 6.81 -1.79
CA VAL A 108 -10.59 5.89 -1.26
C VAL A 108 -11.87 6.00 -2.07
N ARG A 109 -12.33 4.87 -2.60
CA ARG A 109 -13.63 4.74 -3.29
C ARG A 109 -14.71 4.15 -2.40
N SER A 110 -14.32 3.31 -1.47
CA SER A 110 -15.24 2.72 -0.51
C SER A 110 -14.59 2.44 0.82
N ILE A 111 -15.39 2.50 1.87
CA ILE A 111 -14.98 2.24 3.26
C ILE A 111 -15.91 1.15 3.80
N GLU A 112 -15.31 0.13 4.40
CA GLU A 112 -16.02 -0.94 5.08
C GLU A 112 -15.58 -0.96 6.53
N THR A 113 -16.52 -0.76 7.46
CA THR A 113 -16.22 -0.79 8.89
C THR A 113 -16.07 -2.22 9.38
N ILE A 114 -14.93 -2.54 9.98
CA ILE A 114 -14.63 -3.83 10.59
C ILE A 114 -15.02 -3.83 12.06
N SER A 115 -14.73 -2.71 12.76
CA SER A 115 -15.03 -2.51 14.18
C SER A 115 -15.29 -1.03 14.46
N GLU A 116 -16.19 -0.74 15.37
CA GLU A 116 -16.48 0.63 15.82
C GLU A 116 -15.39 1.21 16.72
N THR A 117 -14.45 0.39 17.11
CA THR A 117 -13.32 0.82 17.94
C THR A 117 -12.00 0.45 17.30
N CYS A 118 -11.07 1.39 17.32
CA CYS A 118 -9.68 1.21 16.95
C CYS A 118 -8.82 0.92 18.18
N ALA A 119 -9.27 0.00 19.02
CA ALA A 119 -8.41 -0.46 20.10
C ALA A 119 -7.55 -1.62 19.59
N PRO A 120 -6.26 -1.70 19.95
CA PRO A 120 -5.52 -2.93 19.81
C PRO A 120 -6.33 -3.99 20.56
N THR A 121 -6.78 -4.99 19.84
CA THR A 121 -7.51 -6.11 20.45
C THR A 121 -6.60 -6.65 21.53
N PRO A 122 -6.99 -6.64 22.82
CA PRO A 122 -6.22 -7.32 23.83
C PRO A 122 -6.07 -8.75 23.32
N GLN A 123 -4.86 -9.17 23.09
CA GLN A 123 -4.62 -10.59 22.85
C GLN A 123 -5.15 -11.27 24.10
N SER A 124 -6.31 -11.87 23.96
CA SER A 124 -6.78 -12.80 24.97
C SER A 124 -5.72 -13.88 25.03
N ASP A 125 -4.81 -13.72 25.99
CA ASP A 125 -3.94 -14.78 26.44
C ASP A 125 -4.86 -15.98 26.67
N LYS A 126 -4.89 -16.89 25.71
CA LYS A 126 -5.40 -18.22 25.92
C LYS A 126 -4.51 -18.82 27.00
N LYS A 127 -4.78 -18.45 28.23
CA LYS A 127 -4.27 -19.12 29.40
C LYS A 127 -4.71 -20.57 29.25
N LYS A 128 -3.76 -21.37 28.81
CA LYS A 128 -3.82 -22.81 28.73
C LYS A 128 -4.17 -23.27 30.14
N GLN A 129 -5.45 -23.51 30.41
CA GLN A 129 -5.86 -24.24 31.59
C GLN A 129 -5.46 -25.70 31.34
N GLN A 130 -4.44 -26.08 32.06
CA GLN A 130 -4.17 -27.48 32.34
C GLN A 130 -5.19 -27.98 33.34
#